data_e82ed54934c445cfbdfbd98b19de2e16
#
_entry.id   e82ed54934c445cfbdfbd98b19de2e16
#
_cell.length_a   1.000
_cell.length_b   1.000
_cell.length_c   1.000
_cell.angle_alpha   90.00
_cell.angle_beta   90.00
_cell.angle_gamma   90.00
#
_symmetry.space_group_name_H-M   'P 1'
#
loop_
_entity.id
_entity.type
_entity.pdbx_description
1 polymer ?
#
loop_
_entity_poly.entity_id
_entity_poly.type
_entity_poly.pdbx_seq_one_letter_code
_entity_poly.pdbx_strand_id
1 'polypeptide(L)'
;MKKERWKWVDVAKGIAIFLVVFTHAPMFMPSLESMKGIIITVGAFHMPLFFFVYGITCSSKRKSISEWKAFLEKRIKGLLIPYIIWAFLYGKLNAQSVPLILWGTNLALGTAESNAVLWFLPVMFITCILYELYVQLKLYYFDLRHVVTCVCVMLCIIVSRQIDTIWTPYGLFGGVNIAITCVIFMIAGESLKPVIGILYKKHIIMNISLILGIIICGT
;
A
#
# COMPACT_ATOMS: atom_id res chain seq x y z
N MET A 1 1.62 27.99 -6.97
CA MET A 1 0.38 27.38 -7.51
C MET A 1 -0.12 26.32 -6.54
N LYS A 2 -1.33 26.44 -5.99
CA LYS A 2 -1.97 25.36 -5.20
C LYS A 2 -2.19 24.16 -6.13
N LYS A 3 -1.62 23.00 -5.77
CA LYS A 3 -1.81 21.74 -6.51
C LYS A 3 -3.31 21.42 -6.48
N GLU A 4 -3.93 21.33 -7.64
CA GLU A 4 -5.36 20.98 -7.75
C GLU A 4 -5.59 19.62 -7.08
N ARG A 5 -6.53 19.56 -6.13
CA ARG A 5 -6.87 18.35 -5.39
C ARG A 5 -7.84 17.51 -6.21
N TRP A 6 -7.43 16.34 -6.59
CA TRP A 6 -8.28 15.41 -7.31
C TRP A 6 -9.28 14.73 -6.35
N LYS A 7 -10.50 15.22 -6.34
CA LYS A 7 -11.55 14.74 -5.43
C LYS A 7 -11.80 13.23 -5.52
N TRP A 8 -11.71 12.65 -6.71
CA TRP A 8 -11.89 11.22 -6.94
C TRP A 8 -10.84 10.37 -6.17
N VAL A 9 -9.67 10.89 -5.92
CA VAL A 9 -8.63 10.21 -5.12
C VAL A 9 -9.08 10.03 -3.68
N ASP A 10 -9.78 11.03 -3.12
CA ASP A 10 -10.31 10.93 -1.75
C ASP A 10 -11.45 9.91 -1.71
N VAL A 11 -12.29 9.86 -2.74
CA VAL A 11 -13.33 8.85 -2.91
C VAL A 11 -12.72 7.45 -3.02
N ALA A 12 -11.69 7.27 -3.87
CA ALA A 12 -11.01 5.98 -4.04
C ALA A 12 -10.41 5.48 -2.72
N LYS A 13 -9.81 6.36 -1.92
CA LYS A 13 -9.31 6.03 -0.57
C LYS A 13 -10.44 5.63 0.37
N GLY A 14 -11.57 6.34 0.34
CA GLY A 14 -12.75 6.01 1.14
C GLY A 14 -13.31 4.64 0.81
N ILE A 15 -13.45 4.33 -0.49
CA ILE A 15 -13.86 3.01 -0.97
C ILE A 15 -12.84 1.94 -0.51
N ALA A 16 -11.54 2.18 -0.66
CA ALA A 16 -10.52 1.22 -0.24
C ALA A 16 -10.61 0.92 1.27
N ILE A 17 -10.83 1.93 2.13
CA ILE A 17 -11.03 1.73 3.57
C ILE A 17 -12.30 0.93 3.84
N PHE A 18 -13.41 1.25 3.17
CA PHE A 18 -14.65 0.48 3.29
C PHE A 18 -14.44 -0.99 2.93
N LEU A 19 -13.73 -1.27 1.84
CA LEU A 19 -13.40 -2.64 1.41
C LEU A 19 -12.50 -3.36 2.43
N VAL A 20 -11.57 -2.67 3.09
CA VAL A 20 -10.79 -3.24 4.20
C VAL A 20 -11.71 -3.70 5.34
N VAL A 21 -12.63 -2.82 5.78
CA VAL A 21 -13.58 -3.17 6.84
C VAL A 21 -14.45 -4.34 6.42
N PHE A 22 -14.97 -4.32 5.19
CA PHE A 22 -15.80 -5.39 4.63
C PHE A 22 -15.08 -6.75 4.61
N THR A 23 -13.82 -6.79 4.18
CA THR A 23 -13.06 -8.06 4.11
C THR A 23 -12.69 -8.63 5.48
N HIS A 24 -12.70 -7.82 6.53
CA HIS A 24 -12.44 -8.26 7.90
C HIS A 24 -13.73 -8.52 8.70
N ALA A 25 -14.90 -8.13 8.18
CA ALA A 25 -16.19 -8.34 8.84
C ALA A 25 -16.50 -9.82 9.22
N PRO A 26 -16.13 -10.85 8.41
CA PRO A 26 -16.36 -12.25 8.79
C PRO A 26 -15.65 -12.69 10.07
N MET A 27 -14.58 -12.02 10.48
CA MET A 27 -13.93 -12.30 11.77
C MET A 27 -14.86 -12.06 12.95
N PHE A 28 -15.88 -11.21 12.76
CA PHE A 28 -16.86 -10.84 13.80
C PHE A 28 -18.28 -11.33 13.48
N MET A 29 -18.54 -11.73 12.24
CA MET A 29 -19.84 -12.14 11.72
C MET A 29 -19.72 -13.44 10.92
N PRO A 30 -19.77 -14.63 11.57
CA PRO A 30 -19.64 -15.92 10.88
C PRO A 30 -20.69 -16.17 9.78
N SER A 31 -21.85 -15.51 9.87
CA SER A 31 -22.90 -15.59 8.85
C SER A 31 -22.45 -15.11 7.46
N LEU A 32 -21.37 -14.32 7.36
CA LEU A 32 -20.80 -13.83 6.10
C LEU A 32 -19.86 -14.85 5.45
N GLU A 33 -19.66 -16.03 6.01
CA GLU A 33 -18.77 -17.06 5.44
C GLU A 33 -19.25 -17.55 4.08
N SER A 34 -20.55 -17.49 3.79
CA SER A 34 -21.12 -17.75 2.47
C SER A 34 -20.61 -16.80 1.37
N MET A 35 -20.13 -15.61 1.75
CA MET A 35 -19.55 -14.62 0.85
C MET A 35 -18.03 -14.75 0.66
N LYS A 36 -17.43 -15.87 1.09
CA LYS A 36 -15.97 -16.07 1.10
C LYS A 36 -15.30 -15.79 -0.24
N GLY A 37 -15.90 -16.17 -1.37
CA GLY A 37 -15.37 -15.89 -2.69
C GLY A 37 -15.25 -14.39 -2.99
N ILE A 38 -16.29 -13.62 -2.67
CA ILE A 38 -16.29 -12.16 -2.84
C ILE A 38 -15.25 -11.53 -1.92
N ILE A 39 -15.19 -11.96 -0.66
CA ILE A 39 -14.26 -11.45 0.34
C ILE A 39 -12.81 -11.66 -0.07
N ILE A 40 -12.46 -12.84 -0.60
CA ILE A 40 -11.11 -13.14 -1.12
C ILE A 40 -10.79 -12.24 -2.31
N THR A 41 -11.72 -12.10 -3.27
CA THR A 41 -11.53 -11.27 -4.47
C THR A 41 -11.32 -9.81 -4.10
N VAL A 42 -12.17 -9.27 -3.23
CA VAL A 42 -12.05 -7.89 -2.73
C VAL A 42 -10.77 -7.73 -1.92
N GLY A 43 -10.41 -8.74 -1.10
CA GLY A 43 -9.19 -8.78 -0.31
C GLY A 43 -7.92 -8.65 -1.15
N ALA A 44 -7.90 -9.32 -2.30
CA ALA A 44 -6.77 -9.24 -3.23
C ALA A 44 -6.61 -7.85 -3.89
N PHE A 45 -7.69 -7.07 -4.00
CA PHE A 45 -7.70 -5.79 -4.73
C PHE A 45 -7.48 -4.57 -3.84
N HIS A 46 -8.07 -4.51 -2.64
CA HIS A 46 -8.09 -3.27 -1.85
C HIS A 46 -6.70 -2.82 -1.39
N MET A 47 -5.79 -3.75 -1.07
CA MET A 47 -4.44 -3.41 -0.65
C MET A 47 -3.60 -2.82 -1.81
N PRO A 48 -3.51 -3.47 -2.99
CA PRO A 48 -2.88 -2.87 -4.16
C PRO A 48 -3.42 -1.48 -4.50
N LEU A 49 -4.72 -1.23 -4.31
CA LEU A 49 -5.34 0.06 -4.59
C LEU A 49 -4.73 1.20 -3.76
N PHE A 50 -4.42 0.98 -2.47
CA PHE A 50 -3.76 2.00 -1.65
C PHE A 50 -2.40 2.40 -2.20
N PHE A 51 -1.58 1.42 -2.57
CA PHE A 51 -0.24 1.67 -3.14
C PHE A 51 -0.34 2.37 -4.50
N PHE A 52 -1.26 1.93 -5.35
CA PHE A 52 -1.52 2.55 -6.65
C PHE A 52 -1.94 4.01 -6.52
N VAL A 53 -2.91 4.32 -5.66
CA VAL A 53 -3.37 5.69 -5.39
C VAL A 53 -2.27 6.53 -4.78
N TYR A 54 -1.41 5.96 -3.94
CA TYR A 54 -0.23 6.65 -3.43
C TYR A 54 0.69 7.08 -4.58
N GLY A 55 1.03 6.18 -5.51
CA GLY A 55 1.85 6.48 -6.68
C GLY A 55 1.29 7.64 -7.53
N ILE A 56 -0.03 7.64 -7.78
CA ILE A 56 -0.72 8.74 -8.49
C ILE A 56 -0.54 10.08 -7.77
N THR A 57 -0.64 10.11 -6.46
CA THR A 57 -0.63 11.34 -5.66
C THR A 57 0.77 11.83 -5.32
N CYS A 58 1.76 10.96 -5.44
CA CYS A 58 3.14 11.30 -5.12
C CYS A 58 3.71 12.36 -6.07
N SER A 59 4.62 13.17 -5.54
CA SER A 59 5.35 14.17 -6.31
C SER A 59 6.76 13.66 -6.57
N SER A 60 7.07 13.44 -7.85
CA SER A 60 8.41 13.03 -8.28
C SER A 60 9.29 14.26 -8.41
N LYS A 61 10.08 14.54 -7.38
CA LYS A 61 11.09 15.61 -7.37
C LYS A 61 12.36 15.13 -6.66
N ARG A 62 13.51 15.69 -7.08
CA ARG A 62 14.75 15.49 -6.34
C ARG A 62 14.60 16.02 -4.91
N LYS A 63 15.14 15.29 -3.96
CA LYS A 63 15.15 15.69 -2.55
C LYS A 63 16.57 15.98 -2.09
N SER A 64 16.73 17.10 -1.41
CA SER A 64 17.92 17.40 -0.61
C SER A 64 17.93 16.54 0.67
N ILE A 65 19.05 16.54 1.40
CA ILE A 65 19.17 15.80 2.67
C ILE A 65 18.10 16.27 3.67
N SER A 66 17.84 17.56 3.75
CA SER A 66 16.81 18.12 4.64
C SER A 66 15.40 17.67 4.25
N GLU A 67 15.11 17.59 2.95
CA GLU A 67 13.81 17.08 2.44
C GLU A 67 13.65 15.58 2.67
N TRP A 68 14.74 14.81 2.61
CA TRP A 68 14.76 13.40 3.00
C TRP A 68 14.43 13.23 4.48
N LYS A 69 15.06 14.01 5.34
CA LYS A 69 14.77 14.00 6.80
C LYS A 69 13.30 14.31 7.07
N ALA A 70 12.77 15.38 6.48
CA ALA A 70 11.37 15.76 6.60
C ALA A 70 10.40 14.67 6.06
N PHE A 71 10.77 14.01 4.95
CA PHE A 71 10.02 12.88 4.40
C PHE A 71 9.97 11.71 5.39
N LEU A 72 11.12 11.28 5.94
CA LEU A 72 11.20 10.19 6.89
C LEU A 72 10.43 10.50 8.18
N GLU A 73 10.61 11.70 8.76
CA GLU A 73 9.86 12.12 9.94
C GLU A 73 8.35 12.05 9.73
N LYS A 74 7.87 12.51 8.57
CA LYS A 74 6.46 12.45 8.22
C LYS A 74 5.95 11.01 8.13
N ARG A 75 6.77 10.08 7.59
CA ARG A 75 6.39 8.66 7.48
C ARG A 75 6.43 7.96 8.83
N ILE A 76 7.43 8.22 9.64
CA ILE A 76 7.53 7.71 11.02
C ILE A 76 6.32 8.15 11.82
N LYS A 77 6.02 9.46 11.83
CA LYS A 77 4.89 10.03 12.58
C LYS A 77 3.53 9.52 12.09
N GLY A 78 3.39 9.31 10.79
CA GLY A 78 2.11 8.90 10.19
C GLY A 78 1.87 7.41 10.10
N LEU A 79 2.91 6.57 10.18
CA LEU A 79 2.80 5.12 9.99
C LEU A 79 3.37 4.33 11.18
N LEU A 80 4.63 4.57 11.56
CA LEU A 80 5.29 3.76 12.60
C LEU A 80 4.80 4.11 14.01
N ILE A 81 4.60 5.39 14.33
CA ILE A 81 4.10 5.76 15.66
C ILE A 81 2.69 5.20 15.90
N PRO A 82 1.70 5.40 14.99
CA PRO A 82 0.40 4.75 15.13
C PRO A 82 0.50 3.23 15.19
N TYR A 83 1.36 2.62 14.36
CA TYR A 83 1.60 1.19 14.39
C TYR A 83 2.01 0.71 15.78
N ILE A 84 3.06 1.30 16.35
CA ILE A 84 3.58 0.91 17.66
C ILE A 84 2.52 1.11 18.74
N ILE A 85 1.85 2.27 18.78
CA ILE A 85 0.82 2.55 19.78
C ILE A 85 -0.29 1.49 19.74
N TRP A 86 -0.87 1.24 18.56
CA TRP A 86 -1.97 0.30 18.42
C TRP A 86 -1.54 -1.15 18.62
N ALA A 87 -0.36 -1.55 18.14
CA ALA A 87 0.13 -2.90 18.32
C ALA A 87 0.35 -3.23 19.80
N PHE A 88 0.83 -2.28 20.59
CA PHE A 88 0.98 -2.43 22.04
C PHE A 88 -0.34 -2.34 22.81
N LEU A 89 -1.30 -1.54 22.34
CA LEU A 89 -2.62 -1.46 22.95
C LEU A 89 -3.44 -2.75 22.76
N TYR A 90 -3.32 -3.39 21.60
CA TYR A 90 -4.04 -4.65 21.30
C TYR A 90 -3.28 -5.90 21.76
N GLY A 91 -1.95 -5.83 21.84
CA GLY A 91 -1.10 -6.97 22.15
C GLY A 91 -0.94 -7.21 23.66
N LYS A 92 -0.66 -8.46 24.02
CA LYS A 92 -0.20 -8.78 25.36
C LYS A 92 1.26 -8.35 25.51
N LEU A 93 1.53 -7.44 26.46
CA LEU A 93 2.87 -6.91 26.75
C LEU A 93 3.65 -7.91 27.62
N ASN A 94 4.34 -8.86 27.00
CA ASN A 94 5.26 -9.77 27.65
C ASN A 94 6.58 -9.88 26.88
N ALA A 95 7.59 -10.51 27.47
CA ALA A 95 8.92 -10.64 26.87
C ALA A 95 8.92 -11.38 25.52
N GLN A 96 7.91 -12.21 25.24
CA GLN A 96 7.79 -12.98 23.99
C GLN A 96 7.05 -12.19 22.92
N SER A 97 6.04 -11.39 23.26
CA SER A 97 5.23 -10.65 22.31
C SER A 97 5.90 -9.37 21.79
N VAL A 98 6.70 -8.70 22.61
CA VAL A 98 7.39 -7.45 22.22
C VAL A 98 8.27 -7.62 20.98
N PRO A 99 9.17 -8.63 20.87
CA PRO A 99 9.94 -8.86 19.65
C PRO A 99 9.06 -9.13 18.43
N LEU A 100 7.94 -9.88 18.59
CA LEU A 100 7.02 -10.20 17.50
C LEU A 100 6.26 -8.96 17.02
N ILE A 101 5.85 -8.09 17.93
CA ILE A 101 5.26 -6.79 17.59
C ILE A 101 6.26 -5.97 16.80
N LEU A 102 7.52 -5.89 17.23
CA LEU A 102 8.55 -5.17 16.50
C LEU A 102 8.88 -5.81 15.14
N TRP A 103 8.70 -7.14 15.01
CA TRP A 103 8.87 -7.84 13.74
C TRP A 103 7.87 -7.38 12.67
N GLY A 104 6.64 -7.11 13.04
CA GLY A 104 5.66 -6.32 12.29
C GLY A 104 4.98 -7.05 11.12
N THR A 105 5.09 -8.36 11.02
CA THR A 105 4.36 -9.14 10.00
C THR A 105 3.00 -9.60 10.52
N ASN A 106 2.11 -9.98 9.62
CA ASN A 106 0.80 -10.53 9.96
C ASN A 106 0.92 -11.75 10.92
N LEU A 107 1.81 -12.70 10.60
CA LEU A 107 2.02 -13.89 11.42
C LEU A 107 2.60 -13.55 12.80
N ALA A 108 3.58 -12.66 12.86
CA ALA A 108 4.18 -12.22 14.12
C ALA A 108 3.15 -11.51 15.01
N LEU A 109 2.35 -10.61 14.46
CA LEU A 109 1.30 -9.90 15.18
C LEU A 109 0.21 -10.85 15.67
N GLY A 110 -0.21 -11.82 14.86
CA GLY A 110 -1.17 -12.85 15.27
C GLY A 110 -0.63 -13.70 16.41
N THR A 111 0.64 -14.11 16.35
CA THR A 111 1.30 -14.89 17.44
C THR A 111 1.46 -14.06 18.72
N ALA A 112 1.68 -12.75 18.60
CA ALA A 112 1.76 -11.83 19.72
C ALA A 112 0.36 -11.49 20.33
N GLU A 113 -0.70 -12.11 19.83
CA GLU A 113 -2.10 -11.81 20.17
C GLU A 113 -2.44 -10.31 19.96
N SER A 114 -1.71 -9.66 19.06
CA SER A 114 -1.98 -8.29 18.63
C SER A 114 -2.87 -8.27 17.40
N ASN A 115 -3.33 -7.09 17.02
CA ASN A 115 -4.17 -6.95 15.82
C ASN A 115 -3.34 -7.17 14.54
N ALA A 116 -3.53 -8.34 13.93
CA ALA A 116 -2.81 -8.75 12.72
C ALA A 116 -3.00 -7.78 11.54
N VAL A 117 -4.11 -7.04 11.48
CA VAL A 117 -4.40 -6.06 10.41
C VAL A 117 -3.37 -4.93 10.37
N LEU A 118 -2.71 -4.65 11.49
CA LEU A 118 -1.69 -3.58 11.59
C LEU A 118 -0.43 -3.82 10.74
N TRP A 119 -0.21 -5.05 10.23
CA TRP A 119 0.93 -5.39 9.37
C TRP A 119 1.07 -4.45 8.16
N PHE A 120 -0.03 -3.87 7.70
CA PHE A 120 -0.04 -2.94 6.57
C PHE A 120 0.80 -1.67 6.81
N LEU A 121 0.86 -1.18 8.05
CA LEU A 121 1.56 0.07 8.37
C LEU A 121 3.08 -0.03 8.20
N PRO A 122 3.79 -1.05 8.75
CA PRO A 122 5.22 -1.23 8.47
C PRO A 122 5.49 -1.55 7.00
N VAL A 123 4.68 -2.37 6.34
CA VAL A 123 4.81 -2.61 4.90
C VAL A 123 4.69 -1.32 4.10
N MET A 124 3.68 -0.49 4.38
CA MET A 124 3.50 0.80 3.70
C MET A 124 4.68 1.74 3.96
N PHE A 125 5.24 1.74 5.18
CA PHE A 125 6.42 2.53 5.51
C PHE A 125 7.62 2.13 4.65
N ILE A 126 7.96 0.83 4.60
CA ILE A 126 9.07 0.30 3.81
C ILE A 126 8.84 0.57 2.32
N THR A 127 7.63 0.30 1.82
CA THR A 127 7.27 0.55 0.42
C THR A 127 7.45 2.02 0.05
N CYS A 128 7.08 2.97 0.93
CA CYS A 128 7.29 4.39 0.69
C CYS A 128 8.77 4.75 0.55
N ILE A 129 9.64 4.14 1.35
CA ILE A 129 11.10 4.36 1.27
C ILE A 129 11.65 3.80 -0.04
N LEU A 130 11.33 2.54 -0.37
CA LEU A 130 11.79 1.89 -1.59
C LEU A 130 11.31 2.64 -2.84
N TYR A 131 10.05 3.06 -2.85
CA TYR A 131 9.51 3.85 -3.95
C TYR A 131 10.19 5.21 -4.08
N GLU A 132 10.50 5.88 -2.98
CA GLU A 132 11.23 7.15 -3.03
C GLU A 132 12.65 6.98 -3.57
N LEU A 133 13.36 5.92 -3.16
CA LEU A 133 14.67 5.58 -3.72
C LEU A 133 14.59 5.36 -5.24
N TYR A 134 13.57 4.61 -5.71
CA TYR A 134 13.30 4.47 -7.14
C TYR A 134 13.10 5.83 -7.83
N VAL A 135 12.30 6.74 -7.23
CA VAL A 135 12.05 8.08 -7.81
C VAL A 135 13.36 8.87 -7.92
N GLN A 136 14.22 8.84 -6.89
CA GLN A 136 15.50 9.54 -6.93
C GLN A 136 16.43 8.94 -8.01
N LEU A 137 16.48 7.61 -8.13
CA LEU A 137 17.25 6.92 -9.16
C LEU A 137 16.76 7.29 -10.57
N LYS A 138 15.44 7.27 -10.78
CA LYS A 138 14.81 7.67 -12.05
C LYS A 138 15.11 9.12 -12.43
N LEU A 139 15.14 10.02 -11.45
CA LEU A 139 15.46 11.44 -11.68
C LEU A 139 16.96 11.68 -11.86
N TYR A 140 17.81 10.83 -11.29
CA TYR A 140 19.25 10.88 -11.51
C TYR A 140 19.61 10.48 -12.95
N TYR A 141 19.02 9.41 -13.47
CA TYR A 141 19.16 8.92 -14.83
C TYR A 141 17.99 9.36 -15.72
N PHE A 142 17.76 10.68 -15.82
CA PHE A 142 16.56 11.22 -16.47
C PHE A 142 16.39 10.78 -17.93
N ASP A 143 17.48 10.74 -18.70
CA ASP A 143 17.45 10.32 -20.11
C ASP A 143 17.13 8.83 -20.28
N LEU A 144 17.50 8.01 -19.30
CA LEU A 144 17.24 6.57 -19.23
C LEU A 144 16.05 6.22 -18.34
N ARG A 145 15.18 7.17 -18.00
CA ARG A 145 14.08 6.97 -17.00
C ARG A 145 13.18 5.78 -17.29
N HIS A 146 12.92 5.46 -18.55
CA HIS A 146 12.10 4.30 -18.93
C HIS A 146 12.85 2.99 -18.71
N VAL A 147 14.13 2.95 -19.04
CA VAL A 147 15.00 1.78 -18.78
C VAL A 147 15.11 1.56 -17.29
N VAL A 148 15.38 2.60 -16.49
CA VAL A 148 15.41 2.51 -15.02
C VAL A 148 14.09 1.97 -14.47
N THR A 149 12.96 2.44 -15.00
CA THR A 149 11.64 1.94 -14.56
C THR A 149 11.48 0.45 -14.87
N CYS A 150 11.79 0.02 -16.10
CA CYS A 150 11.72 -1.40 -16.47
C CYS A 150 12.64 -2.27 -15.62
N VAL A 151 13.89 -1.85 -15.44
CA VAL A 151 14.88 -2.58 -14.62
C VAL A 151 14.41 -2.68 -13.17
N CYS A 152 13.94 -1.58 -12.57
CA CYS A 152 13.45 -1.60 -11.19
C CYS A 152 12.23 -2.53 -11.02
N VAL A 153 11.28 -2.51 -11.96
CA VAL A 153 10.12 -3.42 -11.93
C VAL A 153 10.57 -4.86 -12.05
N MET A 154 11.45 -5.18 -13.00
CA MET A 154 12.01 -6.52 -13.16
C MET A 154 12.75 -6.99 -11.91
N LEU A 155 13.58 -6.14 -11.32
CA LEU A 155 14.27 -6.44 -10.07
C LEU A 155 13.28 -6.69 -8.92
N CYS A 156 12.23 -5.89 -8.79
CA CYS A 156 11.20 -6.12 -7.77
C CYS A 156 10.52 -7.49 -7.94
N ILE A 157 10.20 -7.88 -9.18
CA ILE A 157 9.59 -9.19 -9.48
C ILE A 157 10.57 -10.34 -9.13
N ILE A 158 11.81 -10.25 -9.60
CA ILE A 158 12.81 -11.30 -9.37
C ILE A 158 13.12 -11.44 -7.88
N VAL A 159 13.39 -10.31 -7.21
CA VAL A 159 13.77 -10.30 -5.80
C VAL A 159 12.62 -10.77 -4.91
N SER A 160 11.36 -10.36 -5.17
CA SER A 160 10.22 -10.83 -4.40
C SER A 160 10.03 -12.34 -4.52
N ARG A 161 10.20 -12.90 -5.73
CA ARG A 161 10.14 -14.35 -5.98
C ARG A 161 11.23 -15.11 -5.24
N GLN A 162 12.47 -14.62 -5.24
CA GLN A 162 13.58 -15.26 -4.53
C GLN A 162 13.41 -15.17 -3.01
N ILE A 163 12.98 -14.03 -2.50
CA ILE A 163 12.76 -13.82 -1.08
C ILE A 163 11.62 -14.69 -0.54
N ASP A 164 10.56 -14.91 -1.32
CA ASP A 164 9.45 -15.77 -0.92
C ASP A 164 9.88 -17.25 -0.74
N THR A 165 11.03 -17.65 -1.29
CA THR A 165 11.62 -18.98 -1.05
C THR A 165 12.34 -19.09 0.31
N ILE A 166 12.65 -17.97 0.95
CA ILE A 166 13.29 -17.94 2.26
C ILE A 166 12.23 -18.21 3.32
N TRP A 167 12.21 -19.43 3.82
CA TRP A 167 11.29 -19.81 4.88
C TRP A 167 11.71 -19.21 6.21
N THR A 168 10.82 -18.45 6.83
CA THR A 168 10.94 -17.98 8.22
C THR A 168 9.60 -18.15 8.92
N PRO A 169 9.58 -18.52 10.23
CA PRO A 169 8.34 -18.81 10.95
C PRO A 169 7.36 -17.62 10.99
N TYR A 170 7.88 -16.40 10.89
CA TYR A 170 7.07 -15.16 11.00
C TYR A 170 7.13 -14.30 9.73
N GLY A 171 7.66 -14.80 8.62
CA GLY A 171 7.95 -14.00 7.44
C GLY A 171 9.14 -13.05 7.64
N LEU A 172 9.48 -12.25 6.65
CA LEU A 172 10.58 -11.30 6.75
C LEU A 172 10.19 -10.06 7.56
N PHE A 173 11.17 -9.53 8.31
CA PHE A 173 11.00 -8.33 9.14
C PHE A 173 10.27 -7.21 8.40
N GLY A 174 9.24 -6.64 9.02
CA GLY A 174 8.41 -5.56 8.46
C GLY A 174 7.65 -5.91 7.19
N GLY A 175 7.63 -7.20 6.76
CA GLY A 175 7.00 -7.63 5.51
C GLY A 175 7.72 -7.10 4.27
N VAL A 176 9.05 -7.06 4.27
CA VAL A 176 9.90 -6.53 3.17
C VAL A 176 9.57 -7.19 1.83
N ASN A 177 9.34 -8.50 1.79
CA ASN A 177 8.94 -9.22 0.57
C ASN A 177 7.64 -8.65 -0.03
N ILE A 178 6.64 -8.38 0.81
CA ILE A 178 5.38 -7.76 0.40
C ILE A 178 5.63 -6.31 -0.04
N ALA A 179 6.47 -5.57 0.72
CA ALA A 179 6.79 -4.18 0.41
C ALA A 179 7.44 -4.03 -0.97
N ILE A 180 8.37 -4.92 -1.35
CA ILE A 180 9.02 -4.93 -2.67
C ILE A 180 7.98 -5.11 -3.78
N THR A 181 7.04 -6.06 -3.61
CA THR A 181 5.94 -6.26 -4.56
C THR A 181 5.04 -5.02 -4.64
N CYS A 182 4.76 -4.38 -3.51
CA CYS A 182 3.90 -3.20 -3.46
C CYS A 182 4.50 -1.97 -4.15
N VAL A 183 5.84 -1.88 -4.29
CA VAL A 183 6.49 -0.83 -5.08
C VAL A 183 6.01 -0.83 -6.53
N ILE A 184 5.76 -2.00 -7.12
CA ILE A 184 5.28 -2.13 -8.50
C ILE A 184 3.95 -1.39 -8.69
N PHE A 185 3.02 -1.50 -7.73
CA PHE A 185 1.74 -0.79 -7.79
C PHE A 185 1.91 0.72 -7.65
N MET A 186 2.88 1.20 -6.85
CA MET A 186 3.20 2.63 -6.78
C MET A 186 3.79 3.14 -8.11
N ILE A 187 4.69 2.37 -8.73
CA ILE A 187 5.27 2.70 -10.04
C ILE A 187 4.17 2.74 -11.10
N ALA A 188 3.26 1.75 -11.10
CA ALA A 188 2.13 1.72 -12.02
C ALA A 188 1.22 2.95 -11.85
N GLY A 189 0.90 3.32 -10.61
CA GLY A 189 0.12 4.52 -10.31
C GLY A 189 0.79 5.80 -10.82
N GLU A 190 2.10 5.96 -10.62
CA GLU A 190 2.86 7.09 -11.13
C GLU A 190 2.87 7.12 -12.67
N SER A 191 3.10 5.97 -13.30
CA SER A 191 3.19 5.86 -14.76
C SER A 191 1.85 6.15 -15.45
N LEU A 192 0.73 5.77 -14.84
CA LEU A 192 -0.61 6.01 -15.36
C LEU A 192 -1.19 7.39 -15.00
N LYS A 193 -0.52 8.13 -14.11
CA LYS A 193 -0.96 9.46 -13.67
C LYS A 193 -1.29 10.44 -14.82
N PRO A 194 -0.46 10.57 -15.90
CA PRO A 194 -0.79 11.48 -17.01
C PRO A 194 -2.06 11.03 -17.76
N VAL A 195 -2.23 9.74 -17.99
CA VAL A 195 -3.41 9.18 -18.66
C VAL A 195 -4.66 9.42 -17.81
N ILE A 196 -4.59 9.11 -16.52
CA ILE A 196 -5.70 9.34 -15.58
C ILE A 196 -6.05 10.83 -15.51
N GLY A 197 -5.03 11.72 -15.55
CA GLY A 197 -5.26 13.17 -15.58
C GLY A 197 -6.02 13.63 -16.82
N ILE A 198 -5.73 13.06 -18.00
CA ILE A 198 -6.46 13.35 -19.24
C ILE A 198 -7.91 12.84 -19.15
N LEU A 199 -8.11 11.60 -18.70
CA LEU A 199 -9.43 11.00 -18.54
C LEU A 199 -10.30 11.76 -17.53
N TYR A 200 -9.70 12.20 -16.44
CA TYR A 200 -10.38 13.02 -15.42
C TYR A 200 -10.84 14.36 -15.99
N LYS A 201 -9.97 15.08 -16.71
CA LYS A 201 -10.32 16.37 -17.34
C LYS A 201 -11.43 16.24 -18.39
N LYS A 202 -11.50 15.11 -19.11
CA LYS A 202 -12.54 14.83 -20.11
C LYS A 202 -13.85 14.29 -19.49
N HIS A 203 -13.98 14.25 -18.18
CA HIS A 203 -15.12 13.66 -17.45
C HIS A 203 -15.43 12.19 -17.81
N ILE A 204 -14.51 11.49 -18.50
CA ILE A 204 -14.71 10.10 -18.92
C ILE A 204 -14.83 9.17 -17.70
N ILE A 205 -14.01 9.40 -16.66
CA ILE A 205 -14.05 8.59 -15.43
C ILE A 205 -15.42 8.69 -14.75
N MET A 206 -16.02 9.89 -14.73
CA MET A 206 -17.34 10.10 -14.13
C MET A 206 -18.43 9.38 -14.92
N ASN A 207 -18.37 9.39 -16.24
CA ASN A 207 -19.33 8.71 -17.10
C ASN A 207 -19.23 7.19 -16.98
N ILE A 208 -18.00 6.62 -16.91
CA ILE A 208 -17.79 5.17 -16.72
C ILE A 208 -18.30 4.72 -15.35
N SER A 209 -18.03 5.47 -14.28
CA SER A 209 -18.50 5.12 -12.93
C SER A 209 -20.03 5.18 -12.83
N LEU A 210 -20.66 6.11 -13.55
CA LEU A 210 -22.13 6.24 -13.61
C LEU A 210 -22.75 5.04 -14.34
N ILE A 211 -22.16 4.63 -15.47
CA ILE A 211 -22.61 3.46 -16.25
C ILE A 211 -22.45 2.18 -15.42
N LEU A 212 -21.29 1.98 -14.77
CA LEU A 212 -21.06 0.82 -13.91
C LEU A 212 -22.02 0.81 -12.71
N GLY A 213 -22.29 1.97 -12.11
CA GLY A 213 -23.28 2.10 -11.03
C GLY A 213 -24.68 1.70 -11.46
N ILE A 214 -25.12 2.12 -12.66
CA ILE A 214 -26.43 1.76 -13.23
C ILE A 214 -26.49 0.25 -13.49
N ILE A 215 -25.44 -0.37 -14.04
CA ILE A 215 -25.39 -1.81 -14.29
C ILE A 215 -25.48 -2.62 -12.98
N ILE A 216 -24.75 -2.20 -11.93
CA ILE A 216 -24.72 -2.90 -10.64
C ILE A 216 -26.04 -2.73 -9.87
N CYS A 217 -26.70 -1.57 -9.98
CA CYS A 217 -27.97 -1.33 -9.29
C CYS A 217 -29.19 -1.80 -10.09
N GLY A 218 -29.03 -2.14 -11.38
CA GLY A 218 -30.11 -2.60 -12.26
C GLY A 218 -30.19 -4.13 -12.40
N THR A 219 -29.29 -4.89 -11.75
CA THR A 219 -29.30 -6.36 -11.62
C THR A 219 -29.66 -6.76 -10.21
#